data_fe222095db94591d6d2df58b3109c884
#
_entry.id   fe222095db94591d6d2df58b3109c884
#
_cell.length_a   1.000
_cell.length_b   1.000
_cell.length_c   1.000
_cell.angle_alpha   90.00
_cell.angle_beta   90.00
_cell.angle_gamma   90.00
#
_symmetry.space_group_name_H-M   'P 1'
#
loop_
_entity.id
_entity.type
_entity.pdbx_description
1 polymer ?
#
loop_
_entity_poly.entity_id
_entity_poly.type
_entity_poly.pdbx_seq_one_letter_code
_entity_poly.pdbx_strand_id
1 'polypeptide(L)'
;MEPLEDIEGALVGAPQVHSDNRGSLLEIFREDLLGVRFVQANHSHSKKNTLRGLHYHRRQADAWYVMAGEAQAILADLRWPSDSPAVVSVDLVADSPKVLYIPPGVAHGFLAITDVDLIYWVTGYYDASDEFGVAWDDPTLRAPWRTAEPILSGRDQANPPLEWATIPAWS
;
A
#
# COMPACT_ATOMS: atom_id res chain seq x y z
N MET A 1 -2.97 0.46 16.32
CA MET A 1 -3.18 1.04 14.97
C MET A 1 -3.96 2.32 15.12
N GLU A 2 -3.55 3.38 14.45
CA GLU A 2 -4.20 4.69 14.47
C GLU A 2 -4.80 4.94 13.09
N PRO A 3 -5.96 5.61 13.00
CA PRO A 3 -6.52 6.02 11.71
C PRO A 3 -5.52 6.89 10.94
N LEU A 4 -5.42 6.65 9.65
CA LEU A 4 -4.68 7.52 8.75
C LEU A 4 -5.59 8.69 8.40
N GLU A 5 -5.16 9.91 8.70
CA GLU A 5 -5.94 11.11 8.36
C GLU A 5 -6.23 11.14 6.85
N ASP A 6 -7.36 11.70 6.48
CA ASP A 6 -7.85 11.87 5.10
C ASP A 6 -8.26 10.58 4.35
N ILE A 7 -8.00 9.38 4.85
CA ILE A 7 -8.43 8.12 4.20
C ILE A 7 -9.19 7.25 5.19
N GLU A 8 -10.51 7.28 5.13
CA GLU A 8 -11.37 6.51 6.02
C GLU A 8 -11.08 5.01 5.97
N GLY A 9 -10.91 4.40 7.15
CA GLY A 9 -10.66 2.98 7.31
C GLY A 9 -9.20 2.54 7.09
N ALA A 10 -8.33 3.41 6.55
CA ALA A 10 -6.89 3.12 6.51
C ALA A 10 -6.27 3.32 7.91
N LEU A 11 -5.37 2.41 8.29
CA LEU A 11 -4.74 2.43 9.60
C LEU A 11 -3.21 2.30 9.47
N VAL A 12 -2.49 2.97 10.35
CA VAL A 12 -1.04 2.81 10.47
C VAL A 12 -0.66 2.65 11.95
N GLY A 13 0.38 1.89 12.25
CA GLY A 13 0.85 1.77 13.62
C GLY A 13 2.12 0.95 13.75
N ALA A 14 2.87 1.21 14.83
CA ALA A 14 4.05 0.44 15.16
C ALA A 14 3.64 -0.91 15.78
N PRO A 15 4.27 -2.03 15.36
CA PRO A 15 4.10 -3.31 16.04
C PRO A 15 4.71 -3.24 17.44
N GLN A 16 4.21 -4.09 18.34
CA GLN A 16 4.84 -4.23 19.65
C GLN A 16 6.21 -4.90 19.49
N VAL A 17 7.25 -4.27 20.04
CA VAL A 17 8.62 -4.77 20.03
C VAL A 17 8.98 -5.30 21.41
N HIS A 18 9.41 -6.56 21.49
CA HIS A 18 9.96 -7.19 22.69
C HIS A 18 11.45 -7.42 22.49
N SER A 19 12.30 -6.78 23.27
CA SER A 19 13.75 -6.87 23.14
C SER A 19 14.40 -7.46 24.39
N ASP A 20 15.42 -8.29 24.18
CA ASP A 20 16.30 -8.82 25.23
C ASP A 20 17.75 -8.95 24.71
N ASN A 21 18.63 -9.61 25.48
CA ASN A 21 20.05 -9.80 25.10
C ASN A 21 20.27 -10.70 23.88
N ARG A 22 19.23 -11.32 23.33
CA ARG A 22 19.30 -12.16 22.11
C ARG A 22 18.86 -11.41 20.85
N GLY A 23 18.19 -10.24 21.01
CA GLY A 23 17.65 -9.44 19.90
C GLY A 23 16.23 -8.98 20.18
N SER A 24 15.39 -8.93 19.15
CA SER A 24 14.01 -8.45 19.23
C SER A 24 13.02 -9.39 18.57
N LEU A 25 11.80 -9.44 19.13
CA LEU A 25 10.62 -10.08 18.56
C LEU A 25 9.57 -9.00 18.30
N LEU A 26 8.98 -8.99 17.12
CA LEU A 26 7.90 -8.08 16.73
C LEU A 26 6.64 -8.87 16.40
N GLU A 27 5.51 -8.47 16.98
CA GLU A 27 4.21 -8.97 16.55
C GLU A 27 3.71 -8.11 15.38
N ILE A 28 4.09 -8.48 14.16
CA ILE A 28 3.82 -7.69 12.94
C ILE A 28 2.41 -7.88 12.40
N PHE A 29 1.72 -8.93 12.84
CA PHE A 29 0.35 -9.21 12.44
C PHE A 29 -0.42 -9.91 13.57
N ARG A 30 -1.65 -9.43 13.81
CA ARG A 30 -2.65 -10.08 14.67
C ARG A 30 -4.04 -9.81 14.11
N GLU A 31 -4.81 -10.87 13.87
CA GLU A 31 -6.18 -10.78 13.33
C GLU A 31 -7.11 -9.93 14.23
N ASP A 32 -6.98 -10.08 15.55
CA ASP A 32 -7.82 -9.37 16.53
C ASP A 32 -7.56 -7.85 16.58
N LEU A 33 -6.40 -7.36 16.08
CA LEU A 33 -6.08 -5.93 16.04
C LEU A 33 -6.71 -5.21 14.83
N LEU A 34 -6.91 -5.91 13.73
CA LEU A 34 -7.45 -5.33 12.50
C LEU A 34 -8.93 -5.67 12.29
N GLY A 35 -9.45 -6.69 12.98
CA GLY A 35 -10.84 -7.13 12.85
C GLY A 35 -11.17 -7.75 11.50
N VAL A 36 -10.15 -8.07 10.68
CA VAL A 36 -10.28 -8.66 9.36
C VAL A 36 -9.42 -9.90 9.24
N ARG A 37 -9.93 -10.91 8.51
CA ARG A 37 -9.22 -12.16 8.26
C ARG A 37 -8.37 -12.05 7.00
N PHE A 38 -7.07 -12.25 7.13
CA PHE A 38 -6.16 -12.41 6.00
C PHE A 38 -5.97 -13.89 5.65
N VAL A 39 -5.92 -14.20 4.37
CA VAL A 39 -5.88 -15.58 3.85
C VAL A 39 -4.57 -15.92 3.13
N GLN A 40 -3.78 -14.90 2.75
CA GLN A 40 -2.52 -15.07 2.04
C GLN A 40 -1.51 -14.03 2.49
N ALA A 41 -0.25 -14.42 2.55
CA ALA A 41 0.88 -13.51 2.72
C ALA A 41 1.83 -13.63 1.52
N ASN A 42 2.35 -12.52 1.06
CA ASN A 42 3.31 -12.45 -0.04
C ASN A 42 4.57 -11.71 0.43
N HIS A 43 5.71 -12.10 -0.10
CA HIS A 43 6.98 -11.40 0.05
C HIS A 43 7.39 -10.81 -1.30
N SER A 44 7.62 -9.51 -1.33
CA SER A 44 8.07 -8.76 -2.51
C SER A 44 9.47 -8.22 -2.25
N HIS A 45 10.42 -8.57 -3.11
CA HIS A 45 11.72 -7.90 -3.17
C HIS A 45 11.71 -6.87 -4.31
N SER A 46 12.12 -5.64 -4.04
CA SER A 46 12.16 -4.54 -5.00
C SER A 46 13.49 -3.80 -4.92
N LYS A 47 14.15 -3.64 -6.05
CA LYS A 47 15.37 -2.83 -6.15
C LYS A 47 15.05 -1.36 -5.94
N LYS A 48 16.02 -0.60 -5.48
CA LYS A 48 15.94 0.86 -5.38
C LYS A 48 15.34 1.47 -6.65
N ASN A 49 14.50 2.49 -6.46
CA ASN A 49 13.77 3.21 -7.50
C ASN A 49 12.71 2.39 -8.24
N THR A 50 12.39 1.17 -7.79
CA THR A 50 11.22 0.43 -8.29
C THR A 50 9.95 1.01 -7.70
N LEU A 51 8.96 1.32 -8.55
CA LEU A 51 7.61 1.68 -8.14
C LEU A 51 6.65 0.56 -8.55
N ARG A 52 5.80 0.14 -7.62
CA ARG A 52 4.70 -0.80 -7.85
C ARG A 52 3.39 -0.10 -7.51
N GLY A 53 2.49 0.01 -8.47
CA GLY A 53 1.22 0.70 -8.28
C GLY A 53 0.87 1.68 -9.40
N LEU A 54 -0.16 2.48 -9.25
CA LEU A 54 -1.14 2.38 -8.17
C LEU A 54 -2.15 1.30 -8.52
N HIS A 55 -2.38 0.38 -7.58
CA HIS A 55 -3.36 -0.69 -7.72
C HIS A 55 -4.50 -0.47 -6.74
N TYR A 56 -5.68 -1.00 -7.03
CA TYR A 56 -6.82 -1.01 -6.11
C TYR A 56 -7.71 -2.22 -6.35
N HIS A 57 -8.43 -2.62 -5.31
CA HIS A 57 -9.30 -3.78 -5.27
C HIS A 57 -10.67 -3.39 -4.73
N ARG A 58 -11.73 -4.02 -5.22
CA ARG A 58 -13.10 -3.80 -4.71
C ARG A 58 -13.36 -4.49 -3.39
N ARG A 59 -12.75 -5.66 -3.19
CA ARG A 59 -13.07 -6.58 -2.10
C ARG A 59 -11.87 -6.87 -1.21
N GLN A 60 -10.67 -6.81 -1.77
CA GLN A 60 -9.46 -7.12 -1.04
C GLN A 60 -8.96 -5.92 -0.23
N ALA A 61 -8.65 -6.18 1.04
CA ALA A 61 -7.82 -5.31 1.85
C ALA A 61 -6.40 -5.86 1.93
N ASP A 62 -5.45 -4.96 2.09
CA ASP A 62 -4.02 -5.27 2.24
C ASP A 62 -3.51 -4.80 3.60
N ALA A 63 -2.51 -5.49 4.13
CA ALA A 63 -1.69 -4.99 5.24
C ALA A 63 -0.21 -5.13 4.88
N TRP A 64 0.54 -4.05 4.95
CA TRP A 64 1.94 -3.98 4.50
C TRP A 64 2.92 -3.80 5.64
N TYR A 65 4.08 -4.44 5.52
CA TYR A 65 5.19 -4.34 6.46
C TYR A 65 6.52 -4.42 5.71
N VAL A 66 7.40 -3.44 5.91
CA VAL A 66 8.76 -3.44 5.35
C VAL A 66 9.70 -4.15 6.33
N MET A 67 10.29 -5.28 5.89
CA MET A 67 11.25 -6.07 6.66
C MET A 67 12.68 -5.56 6.53
N ALA A 68 13.02 -5.03 5.36
CA ALA A 68 14.34 -4.47 5.09
C ALA A 68 14.21 -3.28 4.12
N GLY A 69 15.03 -2.27 4.33
CA GLY A 69 15.07 -1.07 3.50
C GLY A 69 14.03 -0.02 3.88
N GLU A 70 13.76 0.86 2.92
CA GLU A 70 12.87 2.01 3.04
C GLU A 70 11.98 2.14 1.82
N ALA A 71 10.67 2.25 2.03
CA ALA A 71 9.66 2.47 1.00
C ALA A 71 8.82 3.71 1.32
N GLN A 72 8.51 4.48 0.28
CA GLN A 72 7.47 5.49 0.32
C GLN A 72 6.18 4.84 -0.20
N ALA A 73 5.18 4.63 0.65
CA ALA A 73 3.86 4.21 0.25
C ALA A 73 2.99 5.43 -0.09
N ILE A 74 2.22 5.34 -1.17
CA ILE A 74 1.19 6.32 -1.54
C ILE A 74 -0.16 5.62 -1.53
N LEU A 75 -1.14 6.26 -0.90
CA LEU A 75 -2.54 5.87 -0.87
C LEU A 75 -3.37 6.97 -1.49
N ALA A 76 -4.35 6.61 -2.34
CA ALA A 76 -5.31 7.54 -2.92
C ALA A 76 -6.74 6.98 -2.76
N ASP A 77 -7.63 7.73 -2.15
CA ASP A 77 -9.02 7.30 -1.93
C ASP A 77 -9.84 7.51 -3.21
N LEU A 78 -10.11 6.43 -3.92
CA LEU A 78 -10.90 6.43 -5.16
C LEU A 78 -12.36 6.00 -4.93
N ARG A 79 -12.79 5.81 -3.69
CA ARG A 79 -14.15 5.33 -3.36
C ARG A 79 -15.23 6.36 -3.64
N TRP A 80 -14.86 7.63 -3.64
CA TRP A 80 -15.79 8.74 -3.84
C TRP A 80 -15.41 9.53 -5.07
N PRO A 81 -16.36 9.81 -6.00
CA PRO A 81 -16.09 10.68 -7.14
C PRO A 81 -15.59 12.05 -6.65
N SER A 82 -14.41 12.45 -7.10
CA SER A 82 -13.81 13.72 -6.72
C SER A 82 -12.83 14.19 -7.80
N ASP A 83 -12.84 15.47 -8.07
CA ASP A 83 -11.82 16.12 -8.92
C ASP A 83 -10.48 16.27 -8.19
N SER A 84 -10.42 15.93 -6.91
CA SER A 84 -9.24 15.94 -6.07
C SER A 84 -9.35 14.86 -4.98
N PRO A 85 -9.10 13.60 -5.31
CA PRO A 85 -9.09 12.52 -4.32
C PRO A 85 -8.10 12.81 -3.19
N ALA A 86 -8.42 12.34 -1.98
CA ALA A 86 -7.46 12.38 -0.88
C ALA A 86 -6.25 11.49 -1.21
N VAL A 87 -5.05 12.04 -1.08
CA VAL A 87 -3.78 11.33 -1.31
C VAL A 87 -2.87 11.50 -0.11
N VAL A 88 -2.39 10.38 0.42
CA VAL A 88 -1.52 10.36 1.61
C VAL A 88 -0.23 9.61 1.30
N SER A 89 0.89 10.14 1.80
CA SER A 89 2.20 9.49 1.75
C SER A 89 2.59 8.96 3.13
N VAL A 90 3.02 7.70 3.19
CA VAL A 90 3.48 7.04 4.42
C VAL A 90 4.87 6.46 4.19
N ASP A 91 5.82 6.82 5.07
CA ASP A 91 7.14 6.18 5.07
C ASP A 91 7.10 4.88 5.86
N LEU A 92 7.47 3.80 5.19
CA LEU A 92 7.65 2.46 5.76
C LEU A 92 9.14 2.12 5.79
N VAL A 93 9.72 2.09 6.99
CA VAL A 93 11.16 1.94 7.19
C VAL A 93 11.41 0.79 8.14
N ALA A 94 12.31 -0.13 7.79
CA ALA A 94 12.61 -1.31 8.61
C ALA A 94 13.13 -0.95 10.00
N ASP A 95 13.95 0.11 10.14
CA ASP A 95 14.50 0.57 11.41
C ASP A 95 13.48 1.32 12.29
N SER A 96 12.34 1.72 11.72
CA SER A 96 11.21 2.32 12.43
C SER A 96 9.91 1.62 12.00
N PRO A 97 9.72 0.37 12.41
CA PRO A 97 8.74 -0.53 11.83
C PRO A 97 7.31 -0.03 12.03
N LYS A 98 6.54 -0.08 10.94
CA LYS A 98 5.11 0.20 10.91
C LYS A 98 4.37 -0.86 10.11
N VAL A 99 3.14 -1.14 10.51
CA VAL A 99 2.16 -1.87 9.70
C VAL A 99 1.19 -0.85 9.12
N LEU A 100 0.94 -0.93 7.82
CA LEU A 100 -0.01 -0.09 7.10
C LEU A 100 -1.16 -0.98 6.62
N TYR A 101 -2.38 -0.72 7.11
CA TYR A 101 -3.60 -1.37 6.64
C TYR A 101 -4.29 -0.50 5.60
N ILE A 102 -4.67 -1.10 4.49
CA ILE A 102 -5.28 -0.46 3.32
C ILE A 102 -6.62 -1.13 3.05
N PRO A 103 -7.75 -0.41 3.21
CA PRO A 103 -9.07 -0.97 2.96
C PRO A 103 -9.35 -1.11 1.46
N PRO A 104 -10.35 -1.92 1.08
CA PRO A 104 -10.82 -1.99 -0.30
C PRO A 104 -11.15 -0.61 -0.87
N GLY A 105 -10.89 -0.41 -2.15
CA GLY A 105 -11.19 0.84 -2.87
C GLY A 105 -10.15 1.94 -2.76
N VAL A 106 -9.20 1.82 -1.87
CA VAL A 106 -8.08 2.74 -1.77
C VAL A 106 -6.97 2.29 -2.73
N ALA A 107 -6.66 3.14 -3.71
CA ALA A 107 -5.53 2.91 -4.60
C ALA A 107 -4.23 3.06 -3.83
N HIS A 108 -3.30 2.16 -4.06
CA HIS A 108 -2.07 2.09 -3.31
C HIS A 108 -0.89 1.64 -4.17
N GLY A 109 0.28 2.10 -3.77
CA GLY A 109 1.54 1.73 -4.38
C GLY A 109 2.71 2.13 -3.50
N PHE A 110 3.90 1.66 -3.83
CA PHE A 110 5.11 2.10 -3.14
C PHE A 110 6.28 2.31 -4.09
N LEU A 111 7.11 3.25 -3.71
CA LEU A 111 8.43 3.50 -4.29
C LEU A 111 9.48 2.94 -3.34
N ALA A 112 10.36 2.09 -3.84
CA ALA A 112 11.53 1.59 -3.11
C ALA A 112 12.62 2.68 -3.06
N ILE A 113 12.80 3.32 -1.90
CA ILE A 113 13.83 4.35 -1.68
C ILE A 113 15.22 3.73 -1.61
N THR A 114 15.32 2.55 -1.02
CA THR A 114 16.48 1.66 -1.05
C THR A 114 16.07 0.34 -1.72
N ASP A 115 16.89 -0.70 -1.70
CA ASP A 115 16.39 -2.05 -1.93
C ASP A 115 15.44 -2.42 -0.78
N VAL A 116 14.25 -2.97 -1.09
CA VAL A 116 13.16 -3.19 -0.13
C VAL A 116 12.70 -4.64 -0.14
N ASP A 117 12.60 -5.22 1.04
CA ASP A 117 11.85 -6.45 1.29
C ASP A 117 10.56 -6.11 2.03
N LEU A 118 9.42 -6.32 1.36
CA LEU A 118 8.09 -6.01 1.88
C LEU A 118 7.26 -7.28 1.96
N ILE A 119 6.68 -7.55 3.13
CA ILE A 119 5.61 -8.53 3.30
C ILE A 119 4.28 -7.81 3.24
N TYR A 120 3.30 -8.42 2.55
CA TYR A 120 1.92 -7.97 2.60
C TYR A 120 0.97 -9.14 2.73
N TRP A 121 -0.03 -8.95 3.59
CA TRP A 121 -1.15 -9.86 3.79
C TRP A 121 -2.34 -9.35 3.04
N VAL A 122 -3.15 -10.27 2.48
CA VAL A 122 -4.35 -9.95 1.70
C VAL A 122 -5.54 -10.75 2.18
N THR A 123 -6.73 -10.14 2.14
CA THR A 123 -7.97 -10.76 2.61
C THR A 123 -8.61 -11.67 1.55
N GLY A 124 -8.14 -11.63 0.30
CA GLY A 124 -8.56 -12.46 -0.81
C GLY A 124 -7.40 -13.21 -1.45
N TYR A 125 -7.66 -14.34 -2.10
CA TYR A 125 -6.71 -14.91 -3.04
C TYR A 125 -6.68 -14.10 -4.33
N TYR A 126 -5.60 -14.19 -5.09
CA TYR A 126 -5.45 -13.47 -6.35
C TYR A 126 -6.67 -13.69 -7.27
N ASP A 127 -7.29 -12.59 -7.65
CA ASP A 127 -8.42 -12.54 -8.58
C ASP A 127 -8.19 -11.42 -9.59
N ALA A 128 -7.84 -11.80 -10.83
CA ALA A 128 -7.60 -10.84 -11.90
C ALA A 128 -8.82 -9.94 -12.23
N SER A 129 -10.05 -10.37 -11.84
CA SER A 129 -11.26 -9.56 -12.03
C SER A 129 -11.48 -8.50 -10.96
N ASP A 130 -10.68 -8.54 -9.87
CA ASP A 130 -10.69 -7.57 -8.77
C ASP A 130 -9.36 -6.80 -8.67
N GLU A 131 -8.59 -6.77 -9.73
CA GLU A 131 -7.29 -6.10 -9.76
C GLU A 131 -7.30 -4.97 -10.80
N PHE A 132 -7.42 -3.75 -10.30
CA PHE A 132 -7.48 -2.52 -11.09
C PHE A 132 -6.21 -1.70 -10.91
N GLY A 133 -6.01 -0.71 -11.77
CA GLY A 133 -4.89 0.21 -11.67
C GLY A 133 -5.23 1.61 -12.19
N VAL A 134 -4.47 2.58 -11.72
CA VAL A 134 -4.45 3.96 -12.20
C VAL A 134 -3.00 4.41 -12.39
N ALA A 135 -2.75 5.27 -13.37
CA ALA A 135 -1.41 5.78 -13.66
C ALA A 135 -0.78 6.39 -12.39
N TRP A 136 0.44 5.98 -12.09
CA TRP A 136 1.16 6.41 -10.89
C TRP A 136 1.43 7.91 -10.86
N ASP A 137 1.56 8.54 -12.04
CA ASP A 137 1.85 9.95 -12.26
C ASP A 137 0.62 10.77 -12.72
N ASP A 138 -0.59 10.24 -12.49
CA ASP A 138 -1.81 10.94 -12.86
C ASP A 138 -1.85 12.34 -12.23
N PRO A 139 -2.03 13.41 -13.06
CA PRO A 139 -1.97 14.79 -12.57
C PRO A 139 -3.11 15.17 -11.61
N THR A 140 -4.22 14.44 -11.63
CA THR A 140 -5.35 14.66 -10.70
C THR A 140 -4.99 14.20 -9.30
N LEU A 141 -4.27 13.07 -9.19
CA LEU A 141 -3.84 12.50 -7.92
C LEU A 141 -2.76 13.35 -7.24
N ARG A 142 -1.90 14.01 -8.02
CA ARG A 142 -0.76 14.80 -7.48
C ARG A 142 0.06 14.04 -6.44
N ALA A 143 0.20 12.72 -6.67
CA ALA A 143 0.92 11.85 -5.75
C ALA A 143 2.36 12.34 -5.54
N PRO A 144 2.80 12.61 -4.28
CA PRO A 144 4.09 13.26 -4.01
C PRO A 144 5.25 12.26 -4.05
N TRP A 145 5.42 11.54 -5.16
CA TRP A 145 6.50 10.59 -5.32
C TRP A 145 7.88 11.25 -5.22
N ARG A 146 8.81 10.58 -4.55
CA ARG A 146 10.21 11.04 -4.40
C ARG A 146 11.07 10.70 -5.62
N THR A 147 10.47 10.44 -6.77
CA THR A 147 11.15 10.19 -8.04
C THR A 147 10.31 10.70 -9.21
N ALA A 148 10.97 11.11 -10.28
CA ALA A 148 10.32 11.43 -11.56
C ALA A 148 10.47 10.32 -12.60
N GLU A 149 11.37 9.36 -12.37
CA GLU A 149 11.73 8.32 -13.34
C GLU A 149 11.85 6.94 -12.62
N PRO A 150 10.74 6.35 -12.14
CA PRO A 150 10.79 5.06 -11.46
C PRO A 150 11.02 3.91 -12.47
N ILE A 151 11.50 2.79 -11.93
CA ILE A 151 11.49 1.51 -12.63
C ILE A 151 10.09 0.90 -12.45
N LEU A 152 9.38 0.70 -13.55
CA LEU A 152 8.01 0.18 -13.60
C LEU A 152 7.95 -1.18 -14.30
N SER A 153 7.00 -2.00 -13.90
CA SER A 153 6.59 -3.16 -14.69
C SER A 153 5.84 -2.73 -15.94
N GLY A 154 5.79 -3.60 -16.98
CA GLY A 154 5.00 -3.30 -18.18
C GLY A 154 3.51 -3.11 -17.88
N ARG A 155 3.00 -3.77 -16.82
CA ARG A 155 1.63 -3.58 -16.35
C ARG A 155 1.44 -2.19 -15.75
N ASP A 156 2.31 -1.76 -14.84
CA ASP A 156 2.18 -0.46 -14.17
C ASP A 156 2.34 0.71 -15.15
N GLN A 157 3.15 0.53 -16.19
CA GLN A 157 3.26 1.49 -17.30
C GLN A 157 1.97 1.60 -18.13
N ALA A 158 1.17 0.53 -18.18
CA ALA A 158 -0.05 0.46 -18.98
C ALA A 158 -1.32 0.85 -18.18
N ASN A 159 -1.20 1.18 -16.90
CA ASN A 159 -2.33 1.64 -16.11
C ASN A 159 -2.92 2.93 -16.72
N PRO A 160 -4.26 3.02 -16.83
CA PRO A 160 -4.91 4.19 -17.45
C PRO A 160 -4.84 5.42 -16.54
N PRO A 161 -4.95 6.63 -17.09
CA PRO A 161 -5.25 7.83 -16.35
C PRO A 161 -6.54 7.68 -15.53
N LEU A 162 -6.67 8.44 -14.43
CA LEU A 162 -7.82 8.35 -13.52
C LEU A 162 -9.16 8.56 -14.25
N GLU A 163 -9.22 9.48 -15.19
CA GLU A 163 -10.44 9.76 -15.98
C GLU A 163 -10.95 8.57 -16.79
N TRP A 164 -10.07 7.58 -17.11
CA TRP A 164 -10.39 6.38 -17.87
C TRP A 164 -10.31 5.11 -17.03
N ALA A 165 -9.92 5.25 -15.75
CA ALA A 165 -9.86 4.13 -14.84
C ALA A 165 -11.27 3.60 -14.52
N THR A 166 -11.40 2.29 -14.43
CA THR A 166 -12.66 1.67 -14.04
C THR A 166 -12.83 1.78 -12.53
N ILE A 167 -13.41 2.88 -12.05
CA ILE A 167 -13.71 3.05 -10.63
C ILE A 167 -15.02 2.31 -10.33
N PRO A 168 -14.98 1.21 -9.56
CA PRO A 168 -16.18 0.49 -9.19
C PRO A 168 -17.06 1.36 -8.28
N ALA A 169 -18.39 1.25 -8.43
CA ALA A 169 -19.28 1.90 -7.48
C ALA A 169 -19.11 1.24 -6.10
N TRP A 170 -18.89 2.04 -5.10
CA TRP A 170 -18.82 1.66 -3.68
C TRP A 170 -20.19 1.91 -3.06
N SER A 171 -20.77 0.90 -2.42
CA SER A 171 -22.07 0.97 -1.73
C SER A 171 -21.91 0.93 -0.22
#